data_5cc7245f7b197e775bb3ae77070e6f90
#
_entry.id   5cc7245f7b197e775bb3ae77070e6f90
#
_cell.length_a   1.000
_cell.length_b   1.000
_cell.length_c   1.000
_cell.angle_alpha   90.00
_cell.angle_beta   90.00
_cell.angle_gamma   90.00
#
_symmetry.space_group_name_H-M   'P 1'
#
loop_
_entity.id
_entity.type
_entity.pdbx_description
1 polymer ?
#
loop_
_entity_poly.entity_id
_entity_poly.type
_entity_poly.pdbx_seq_one_letter_code
_entity_poly.pdbx_strand_id
1 'polypeptide(L)'
;MKTKFILSLLGLLLITGCSKTAGELFELSNENLKDKKTDQAIEDLETLVTKYPQDSLASQAQYKLASINLNWKNDLGSGYAALQATVNNYGGSIHANQAQKEIDQFPEYILNKAE
;
A
#
# COMPACT_ATOMS: atom_id res chain seq x y z
N MET A 1 38.19 -5.19 20.71
CA MET A 1 36.81 -4.99 21.19
C MET A 1 36.16 -3.69 20.69
N LYS A 2 36.85 -2.58 20.74
CA LYS A 2 36.32 -1.29 20.27
C LYS A 2 36.03 -1.24 18.77
N THR A 3 36.81 -1.95 17.96
CA THR A 3 36.63 -2.03 16.50
C THR A 3 35.35 -2.77 16.08
N LYS A 4 34.96 -3.82 16.83
CA LYS A 4 33.73 -4.56 16.53
C LYS A 4 32.46 -3.76 16.84
N PHE A 5 32.53 -2.90 17.85
CA PHE A 5 31.44 -2.05 18.25
C PHE A 5 31.19 -0.93 17.23
N ILE A 6 32.26 -0.36 16.69
CA ILE A 6 32.23 0.70 15.67
C ILE A 6 31.65 0.16 14.35
N LEU A 7 32.02 -1.08 13.97
CA LEU A 7 31.51 -1.74 12.75
C LEU A 7 30.03 -2.04 12.87
N SER A 8 29.53 -2.42 14.06
CA SER A 8 28.11 -2.66 14.29
C SER A 8 27.30 -1.37 14.20
N LEU A 9 27.85 -0.26 14.69
CA LEU A 9 27.19 1.04 14.62
C LEU A 9 27.15 1.55 13.18
N LEU A 10 28.21 1.32 12.41
CA LEU A 10 28.30 1.72 11.00
C LEU A 10 27.28 0.95 10.15
N GLY A 11 27.10 -0.34 10.44
CA GLY A 11 26.10 -1.16 9.77
C GLY A 11 24.68 -0.68 10.02
N LEU A 12 24.38 -0.23 11.24
CA LEU A 12 23.07 0.32 11.60
C LEU A 12 22.80 1.63 10.86
N LEU A 13 23.82 2.48 10.71
CA LEU A 13 23.69 3.74 9.98
C LEU A 13 23.44 3.52 8.49
N LEU A 14 24.04 2.50 7.91
CA LEU A 14 23.82 2.16 6.50
C LEU A 14 22.41 1.67 6.23
N ILE A 15 21.81 0.93 7.17
CA ILE A 15 20.42 0.45 7.08
C ILE A 15 19.44 1.63 7.13
N THR A 16 19.66 2.60 8.01
CA THR A 16 18.81 3.79 8.09
C THR A 16 18.97 4.73 6.90
N GLY A 17 20.16 4.80 6.29
CA GLY A 17 20.43 5.61 5.11
C GLY A 17 19.77 5.11 3.81
N CYS A 18 19.26 3.84 3.80
CA CYS A 18 18.64 3.23 2.62
C CYS A 18 17.11 3.26 2.66
N SER A 19 16.50 3.84 3.69
CA SER A 19 15.03 3.92 3.83
C SER A 19 14.45 4.96 2.87
N LYS A 20 13.46 4.56 2.09
CA LYS A 20 12.70 5.45 1.22
C LYS A 20 11.64 6.21 2.03
N THR A 21 11.35 7.44 1.62
CA THR A 21 10.25 8.23 2.19
C THR A 21 8.91 7.76 1.63
N ALA A 22 7.82 8.18 2.26
CA ALA A 22 6.47 7.89 1.76
C ALA A 22 6.29 8.40 0.33
N GLY A 23 6.74 9.62 0.05
CA GLY A 23 6.66 10.21 -1.29
C GLY A 23 7.44 9.41 -2.32
N GLU A 24 8.65 8.97 -1.98
CA GLU A 24 9.48 8.15 -2.86
C GLU A 24 8.82 6.79 -3.16
N LEU A 25 8.25 6.15 -2.13
CA LEU A 25 7.55 4.88 -2.30
C LEU A 25 6.33 5.03 -3.20
N PHE A 26 5.58 6.12 -3.03
CA PHE A 26 4.41 6.38 -3.85
C PHE A 26 4.79 6.60 -5.32
N GLU A 27 5.82 7.41 -5.58
CA GLU A 27 6.32 7.65 -6.94
C GLU A 27 6.84 6.36 -7.59
N LEU A 28 7.59 5.56 -6.81
CA LEU A 28 8.12 4.29 -7.29
C LEU A 28 6.98 3.32 -7.65
N SER A 29 5.91 3.31 -6.86
CA SER A 29 4.73 2.49 -7.18
C SER A 29 4.10 2.91 -8.51
N ASN A 30 4.03 4.21 -8.79
CA ASN A 30 3.51 4.72 -10.05
C ASN A 30 4.38 4.30 -11.23
N GLU A 31 5.69 4.39 -11.09
CA GLU A 31 6.63 3.96 -12.12
C GLU A 31 6.53 2.46 -12.39
N ASN A 32 6.44 1.67 -11.32
CA ASN A 32 6.30 0.22 -11.44
C ASN A 32 4.99 -0.17 -12.14
N LEU A 33 3.89 0.56 -11.89
CA LEU A 33 2.64 0.33 -12.60
C LEU A 33 2.76 0.65 -14.09
N LYS A 34 3.42 1.74 -14.44
CA LYS A 34 3.67 2.10 -15.84
C LYS A 34 4.45 1.00 -16.56
N ASP A 35 5.43 0.41 -15.88
CA ASP A 35 6.28 -0.65 -16.43
C ASP A 35 5.63 -2.02 -16.34
N LYS A 36 4.37 -2.10 -15.92
CA LYS A 36 3.59 -3.34 -15.72
C LYS A 36 4.19 -4.27 -14.66
N LYS A 37 4.95 -3.69 -13.73
CA LYS A 37 5.51 -4.40 -12.58
C LYS A 37 4.54 -4.29 -11.40
N THR A 38 3.38 -4.92 -11.54
CA THR A 38 2.25 -4.78 -10.63
C THR A 38 2.58 -5.24 -9.21
N ASP A 39 3.27 -6.38 -9.08
CA ASP A 39 3.63 -6.93 -7.77
C ASP A 39 4.61 -6.02 -7.02
N GLN A 40 5.54 -5.40 -7.72
CA GLN A 40 6.47 -4.44 -7.11
C GLN A 40 5.74 -3.16 -6.68
N ALA A 41 4.79 -2.69 -7.47
CA ALA A 41 3.96 -1.54 -7.10
C ALA A 41 3.17 -1.82 -5.82
N ILE A 42 2.60 -3.01 -5.70
CA ILE A 42 1.89 -3.44 -4.49
C ILE A 42 2.83 -3.44 -3.29
N GLU A 43 4.03 -4.00 -3.45
CA GLU A 43 5.03 -4.04 -2.38
C GLU A 43 5.42 -2.63 -1.92
N ASP A 44 5.63 -1.69 -2.85
CA ASP A 44 5.95 -0.30 -2.52
C ASP A 44 4.84 0.35 -1.70
N LEU A 45 3.60 0.16 -2.09
CA LEU A 45 2.44 0.73 -1.40
C LEU A 45 2.23 0.07 -0.03
N GLU A 46 2.41 -1.25 0.07
CA GLU A 46 2.34 -1.94 1.36
C GLU A 46 3.41 -1.45 2.31
N THR A 47 4.62 -1.22 1.81
CA THR A 47 5.72 -0.66 2.59
C THR A 47 5.35 0.74 3.09
N LEU A 48 4.75 1.57 2.22
CA LEU A 48 4.32 2.92 2.59
C LEU A 48 3.33 2.89 3.76
N VAL A 49 2.25 2.11 3.64
CA VAL A 49 1.20 2.08 4.68
C VAL A 49 1.68 1.42 5.96
N THR A 50 2.67 0.53 5.90
CA THR A 50 3.24 -0.13 7.06
C THR A 50 4.22 0.77 7.81
N LYS A 51 5.12 1.43 7.07
CA LYS A 51 6.14 2.30 7.68
C LYS A 51 5.65 3.71 8.00
N TYR A 52 4.74 4.22 7.19
CA TYR A 52 4.29 5.61 7.28
C TYR A 52 2.76 5.70 7.37
N PRO A 53 2.13 4.99 8.34
CA PRO A 53 0.66 4.94 8.41
C PRO A 53 0.00 6.29 8.70
N GLN A 54 0.76 7.27 9.23
CA GLN A 54 0.25 8.61 9.55
C GLN A 54 0.57 9.65 8.48
N ASP A 55 1.25 9.25 7.41
CA ASP A 55 1.58 10.17 6.31
C ASP A 55 0.30 10.54 5.54
N SER A 56 0.30 11.76 4.97
CA SER A 56 -0.84 12.23 4.17
C SER A 56 -1.12 11.35 2.95
N LEU A 57 -0.12 10.63 2.44
CA LEU A 57 -0.28 9.71 1.31
C LEU A 57 -0.80 8.34 1.71
N ALA A 58 -0.83 8.01 3.01
CA ALA A 58 -1.15 6.66 3.45
C ALA A 58 -2.57 6.22 3.08
N SER A 59 -3.58 7.09 3.26
CA SER A 59 -4.96 6.75 2.89
C SER A 59 -5.09 6.53 1.38
N GLN A 60 -4.44 7.36 0.57
CA GLN A 60 -4.42 7.20 -0.88
C GLN A 60 -3.72 5.91 -1.30
N ALA A 61 -2.59 5.61 -0.66
CA ALA A 61 -1.83 4.38 -0.94
C ALA A 61 -2.65 3.14 -0.59
N GLN A 62 -3.35 3.16 0.54
CA GLN A 62 -4.21 2.04 0.95
C GLN A 62 -5.35 1.81 -0.03
N TYR A 63 -6.01 2.88 -0.49
CA TYR A 63 -7.05 2.80 -1.50
C TYR A 63 -6.50 2.33 -2.84
N LYS A 64 -5.30 2.78 -3.20
CA LYS A 64 -4.64 2.37 -4.43
C LYS A 64 -4.31 0.88 -4.45
N LEU A 65 -3.93 0.33 -3.31
CA LEU A 65 -3.75 -1.12 -3.15
C LEU A 65 -5.04 -1.88 -3.50
N ALA A 66 -6.19 -1.38 -3.04
CA ALA A 66 -7.48 -1.97 -3.38
C ALA A 66 -7.72 -1.94 -4.88
N SER A 67 -7.50 -0.78 -5.51
CA SER A 67 -7.72 -0.60 -6.95
C SER A 67 -6.85 -1.53 -7.79
N ILE A 68 -5.57 -1.67 -7.42
CA ILE A 68 -4.64 -2.54 -8.14
C ILE A 68 -5.08 -4.00 -8.03
N ASN A 69 -5.43 -4.45 -6.84
CA ASN A 69 -5.86 -5.83 -6.63
C ASN A 69 -7.15 -6.14 -7.37
N LEU A 70 -8.11 -5.23 -7.37
CA LEU A 70 -9.41 -5.43 -8.03
C LEU A 70 -9.30 -5.36 -9.55
N ASN A 71 -8.58 -4.38 -10.08
CA ASN A 71 -8.63 -4.04 -11.51
C ASN A 71 -7.49 -4.65 -12.32
N TRP A 72 -6.34 -4.85 -11.71
CA TRP A 72 -5.15 -5.33 -12.41
C TRP A 72 -4.85 -6.80 -12.15
N LYS A 73 -5.05 -7.25 -10.92
CA LYS A 73 -4.79 -8.64 -10.53
C LYS A 73 -6.03 -9.51 -10.48
N ASN A 74 -7.22 -8.92 -10.52
CA ASN A 74 -8.48 -9.62 -10.33
C ASN A 74 -8.52 -10.42 -9.01
N ASP A 75 -7.80 -9.94 -8.00
CA ASP A 75 -7.78 -10.55 -6.67
C ASP A 75 -8.85 -9.89 -5.80
N LEU A 76 -10.05 -10.45 -5.83
CA LEU A 76 -11.21 -9.89 -5.13
C LEU A 76 -11.02 -9.91 -3.62
N GLY A 77 -10.41 -10.98 -3.09
CA GLY A 77 -10.17 -11.10 -1.65
C GLY A 77 -9.22 -10.02 -1.13
N SER A 78 -8.07 -9.87 -1.77
CA SER A 78 -7.08 -8.86 -1.39
C SER A 78 -7.63 -7.45 -1.62
N GLY A 79 -8.38 -7.26 -2.71
CA GLY A 79 -9.00 -5.96 -3.00
C GLY A 79 -10.01 -5.56 -1.95
N TYR A 80 -10.90 -6.48 -1.57
CA TYR A 80 -11.90 -6.23 -0.52
C TYR A 80 -11.23 -5.92 0.83
N ALA A 81 -10.22 -6.71 1.20
CA ALA A 81 -9.46 -6.46 2.43
C ALA A 81 -8.81 -5.08 2.43
N ALA A 82 -8.27 -4.64 1.30
CA ALA A 82 -7.66 -3.32 1.17
C ALA A 82 -8.70 -2.20 1.25
N LEU A 83 -9.90 -2.39 0.70
CA LEU A 83 -11.01 -1.44 0.86
C LEU A 83 -11.41 -1.32 2.33
N GLN A 84 -11.57 -2.44 3.03
CA GLN A 84 -11.89 -2.45 4.46
C GLN A 84 -10.81 -1.75 5.29
N ALA A 85 -9.53 -1.99 4.97
CA ALA A 85 -8.42 -1.34 5.64
C ALA A 85 -8.45 0.18 5.44
N THR A 86 -8.84 0.65 4.25
CA THR A 86 -8.98 2.08 3.97
C THR A 86 -10.03 2.71 4.88
N VAL A 87 -11.20 2.08 5.00
CA VAL A 87 -12.29 2.57 5.85
C VAL A 87 -11.90 2.52 7.33
N ASN A 88 -11.32 1.40 7.78
CA ASN A 88 -11.04 1.18 9.18
C ASN A 88 -9.88 2.03 9.70
N ASN A 89 -8.83 2.20 8.88
CA ASN A 89 -7.62 2.90 9.32
C ASN A 89 -7.61 4.38 8.97
N TYR A 90 -8.39 4.80 7.98
CA TYR A 90 -8.39 6.17 7.47
C TYR A 90 -9.79 6.77 7.38
N GLY A 91 -10.65 6.39 8.31
CA GLY A 91 -12.02 6.92 8.39
C GLY A 91 -12.06 8.44 8.42
N GLY A 92 -12.98 9.02 7.67
CA GLY A 92 -13.08 10.47 7.49
C GLY A 92 -12.31 11.02 6.31
N SER A 93 -11.43 10.23 5.69
CA SER A 93 -10.74 10.65 4.47
C SER A 93 -11.65 10.49 3.24
N ILE A 94 -11.33 11.21 2.18
CA ILE A 94 -12.03 11.07 0.89
C ILE A 94 -11.87 9.64 0.35
N HIS A 95 -10.69 9.03 0.59
CA HIS A 95 -10.41 7.67 0.12
C HIS A 95 -11.24 6.64 0.89
N ALA A 96 -11.44 6.84 2.20
CA ALA A 96 -12.31 5.98 3.00
C ALA A 96 -13.77 6.07 2.51
N ASN A 97 -14.24 7.26 2.16
CA ASN A 97 -15.59 7.44 1.62
C ASN A 97 -15.76 6.71 0.28
N GLN A 98 -14.77 6.79 -0.59
CA GLN A 98 -14.77 6.06 -1.86
C GLN A 98 -14.73 4.55 -1.65
N ALA A 99 -13.89 4.10 -0.72
CA ALA A 99 -13.79 2.67 -0.38
C ALA A 99 -15.10 2.14 0.17
N GLN A 100 -15.78 2.91 1.02
CA GLN A 100 -17.08 2.49 1.57
C GLN A 100 -18.12 2.31 0.47
N LYS A 101 -18.17 3.21 -0.50
CA LYS A 101 -19.09 3.09 -1.64
C LYS A 101 -18.83 1.82 -2.44
N GLU A 102 -17.56 1.49 -2.64
CA GLU A 102 -17.20 0.27 -3.35
C GLU A 102 -17.53 -0.99 -2.54
N ILE A 103 -17.31 -0.95 -1.22
CA ILE A 103 -17.69 -2.04 -0.33
C ILE A 103 -19.21 -2.31 -0.40
N ASP A 104 -20.00 -1.25 -0.39
CA ASP A 104 -21.47 -1.36 -0.44
C ASP A 104 -21.96 -2.02 -1.73
N GLN A 105 -21.24 -1.87 -2.82
CA GLN A 105 -21.55 -2.49 -4.11
C GLN A 105 -20.89 -3.87 -4.30
N PHE A 106 -19.98 -4.24 -3.43
CA PHE A 106 -19.12 -5.42 -3.59
C PHE A 106 -19.92 -6.74 -3.62
N PRO A 107 -20.95 -6.94 -2.79
CA PRO A 107 -21.74 -8.18 -2.83
C PRO A 107 -22.40 -8.44 -4.19
N GLU A 108 -22.92 -7.41 -4.85
CA GLU A 108 -23.49 -7.55 -6.19
C GLU A 108 -22.42 -7.92 -7.21
N TYR A 109 -21.26 -7.32 -7.08
CA TYR A 109 -20.12 -7.58 -7.96
C TYR A 109 -19.65 -9.03 -7.85
N ILE A 110 -19.56 -9.55 -6.63
CA ILE A 110 -19.18 -10.94 -6.38
C ILE A 110 -20.25 -11.89 -6.95
N LEU A 111 -21.53 -11.61 -6.68
CA LEU A 111 -22.63 -12.43 -7.15
C LEU A 111 -22.65 -12.49 -8.68
N ASN A 112 -22.44 -11.35 -9.34
CA ASN A 112 -22.42 -11.28 -10.79
C ASN A 112 -21.24 -12.04 -11.41
N LYS A 113 -20.13 -12.16 -10.70
CA LYS A 113 -18.97 -12.93 -11.17
C LYS A 113 -19.07 -14.42 -10.87
N ALA A 114 -19.83 -14.80 -9.85
CA ALA A 114 -20.06 -16.19 -9.52
C ALA A 114 -21.03 -16.88 -10.48
N GLU A 115 -21.83 -16.12 -11.18
CA GLU A 115 -22.73 -16.62 -12.24
C GLU A 115 -21.98 -16.77 -13.57
#